data_e5a4f5d8247bb38c107533bc84e11acf
#
_entry.id   e5a4f5d8247bb38c107533bc84e11acf
#
_cell.length_a   1.000
_cell.length_b   1.000
_cell.length_c   1.000
_cell.angle_alpha   90.00
_cell.angle_beta   90.00
_cell.angle_gamma   90.00
#
_symmetry.space_group_name_H-M   'P 1'
#
loop_
_entity.id
_entity.type
_entity.pdbx_description
1 polymer ?
#
loop_
_entity_poly.entity_id
_entity_poly.type
_entity_poly.pdbx_seq_one_letter_code
_entity_poly.pdbx_strand_id
1 'polypeptide(L)'
;SLFGAYALLTKPELFETYILGSPSFWFDHHSILKFEEQYAKTHRDLKARVMMFAGSFETTGNGERYYKETDLTGDVLRFENLLKTRNYPSLFISSKILSDEDHFTVFPSLLSRGLIWALPGFGPYTSG
;
A
#
# COMPACT_ATOMS: atom_id res chain seq x y z
N SER A 1 -6.75 0.41 5.75
CA SER A 1 -5.84 0.61 4.61
C SER A 1 -6.56 0.87 3.30
N LEU A 2 -7.67 0.18 3.04
CA LEU A 2 -8.51 0.49 1.86
C LEU A 2 -9.02 1.93 1.92
N PHE A 3 -9.45 2.39 3.09
CA PHE A 3 -9.86 3.78 3.29
C PHE A 3 -8.71 4.74 2.98
N GLY A 4 -7.48 4.42 3.38
CA GLY A 4 -6.33 5.25 3.08
C GLY A 4 -6.10 5.41 1.58
N ALA A 5 -6.20 4.31 0.83
CA ALA A 5 -6.09 4.36 -0.63
C ALA A 5 -7.24 5.16 -1.25
N TYR A 6 -8.45 5.02 -0.74
CA TYR A 6 -9.59 5.82 -1.17
C TYR A 6 -9.35 7.32 -0.93
N ALA A 7 -8.86 7.68 0.27
CA ALA A 7 -8.54 9.07 0.59
C ALA A 7 -7.45 9.62 -0.34
N LEU A 8 -6.42 8.83 -0.62
CA LEU A 8 -5.34 9.21 -1.53
C LEU A 8 -5.86 9.58 -2.92
N LEU A 9 -6.84 8.84 -3.42
CA LEU A 9 -7.36 9.00 -4.78
C LEU A 9 -8.55 9.95 -4.89
N THR A 10 -9.17 10.34 -3.78
CA THR A 10 -10.33 11.23 -3.78
C THR A 10 -10.07 12.57 -3.11
N LYS A 11 -9.23 12.59 -2.08
CA LYS A 11 -8.88 13.79 -1.31
C LYS A 11 -7.41 13.76 -0.91
N PRO A 12 -6.48 13.80 -1.86
CA PRO A 12 -5.05 13.68 -1.58
C PRO A 12 -4.50 14.79 -0.69
N GLU A 13 -5.20 15.91 -0.60
CA GLU A 13 -4.80 17.03 0.25
C GLU A 13 -4.97 16.77 1.75
N LEU A 14 -5.68 15.71 2.15
CA LEU A 14 -5.90 15.41 3.57
C LEU A 14 -4.64 14.95 4.28
N PHE A 15 -3.79 14.20 3.60
CA PHE A 15 -2.59 13.60 4.20
C PHE A 15 -1.41 13.71 3.25
N GLU A 16 -0.21 13.84 3.79
CA GLU A 16 1.02 13.82 3.00
C GLU A 16 1.67 12.44 2.96
N THR A 17 1.48 11.67 4.03
CA THR A 17 2.13 10.38 4.21
C THR A 17 1.10 9.30 4.52
N TYR A 18 1.21 8.20 3.82
CA TYR A 18 0.29 7.06 3.92
C TYR A 18 1.08 5.79 4.23
N ILE A 19 0.67 5.08 5.26
CA ILE A 19 1.11 3.72 5.56
C ILE A 19 -0.09 2.81 5.33
N LEU A 20 -0.05 2.02 4.28
CA LEU A 20 -1.15 1.12 3.92
C LEU A 20 -0.74 -0.31 4.24
N GLY A 21 -1.25 -0.83 5.33
CA GLY A 21 -0.99 -2.20 5.77
C GLY A 21 -2.05 -3.16 5.27
N SER A 22 -1.65 -4.17 4.54
CA SER A 22 -2.51 -5.24 4.00
C SER A 22 -3.82 -4.70 3.42
N PRO A 23 -3.74 -3.76 2.45
CA PRO A 23 -4.94 -3.16 1.91
C PRO A 23 -5.75 -4.15 1.09
N SER A 24 -7.04 -4.23 1.39
CA SER A 24 -7.97 -5.15 0.73
C SER A 24 -8.43 -4.59 -0.62
N PHE A 25 -7.51 -4.45 -1.57
CA PHE A 25 -7.83 -3.90 -2.90
C PHE A 25 -8.79 -4.76 -3.71
N TRP A 26 -8.93 -6.03 -3.34
CA TRP A 26 -9.91 -6.94 -3.94
C TRP A 26 -11.36 -6.58 -3.63
N PHE A 27 -11.58 -5.78 -2.59
CA PHE A 27 -12.93 -5.46 -2.10
C PHE A 27 -13.77 -4.81 -3.19
N ASP A 28 -15.05 -5.19 -3.25
CA ASP A 28 -16.02 -4.67 -4.21
C ASP A 28 -15.50 -4.74 -5.66
N HIS A 29 -15.06 -5.93 -6.07
CA HIS A 29 -14.54 -6.19 -7.42
C HIS A 29 -13.42 -5.22 -7.81
N HIS A 30 -12.50 -4.97 -6.90
CA HIS A 30 -11.38 -4.03 -7.12
C HIS A 30 -11.86 -2.61 -7.46
N SER A 31 -12.93 -2.15 -6.81
CA SER A 31 -13.51 -0.83 -7.07
C SER A 31 -12.52 0.32 -6.90
N ILE A 32 -11.48 0.14 -6.09
CA ILE A 32 -10.42 1.13 -5.91
C ILE A 32 -9.76 1.53 -7.24
N LEU A 33 -9.71 0.62 -8.20
CA LEU A 33 -9.12 0.88 -9.51
C LEU A 33 -9.94 1.88 -10.32
N LYS A 34 -11.24 1.97 -10.09
CA LYS A 34 -12.10 2.99 -10.71
C LYS A 34 -11.75 4.39 -10.21
N PHE A 35 -11.49 4.51 -8.91
CA PHE A 35 -11.05 5.79 -8.33
C PHE A 35 -9.67 6.18 -8.85
N GLU A 36 -8.78 5.23 -8.99
CA GLU A 36 -7.45 5.46 -9.56
C GLU A 36 -7.57 5.98 -11.00
N GLU A 37 -8.36 5.33 -11.83
CA GLU A 37 -8.58 5.74 -13.21
C GLU A 37 -9.19 7.13 -13.31
N GLN A 38 -10.20 7.42 -12.49
CA GLN A 38 -10.82 8.74 -12.45
C GLN A 38 -9.83 9.84 -12.06
N TYR A 39 -9.00 9.57 -11.05
CA TYR A 39 -7.96 10.49 -10.65
C TYR A 39 -6.97 10.75 -11.78
N ALA A 40 -6.51 9.70 -12.44
CA ALA A 40 -5.55 9.80 -13.54
C ALA A 40 -6.08 10.60 -14.73
N LYS A 41 -7.39 10.57 -14.98
CA LYS A 41 -8.01 11.33 -16.07
C LYS A 41 -8.00 12.84 -15.82
N THR A 42 -8.00 13.26 -14.56
CA THR A 42 -8.20 14.67 -14.19
C THR A 42 -7.00 15.32 -13.52
N HIS A 43 -5.95 14.56 -13.22
CA HIS A 43 -4.78 15.06 -12.50
C HIS A 43 -3.48 14.66 -13.20
N ARG A 44 -2.49 15.56 -13.16
CA ARG A 44 -1.15 15.33 -13.72
C ARG A 44 -0.11 15.03 -12.67
N ASP A 45 -0.46 15.20 -11.39
CA ASP A 45 0.43 14.94 -10.26
C ASP A 45 -0.37 14.42 -9.07
N LEU A 46 0.30 13.73 -8.19
CA LEU A 46 -0.24 13.24 -6.92
C LEU A 46 0.84 13.42 -5.87
N LYS A 47 0.73 14.49 -5.08
CA LYS A 47 1.72 14.81 -4.06
C LYS A 47 1.46 13.97 -2.80
N ALA A 48 2.19 12.88 -2.66
CA ALA A 48 2.06 11.99 -1.52
C ALA A 48 3.29 11.10 -1.36
N ARG A 49 3.50 10.63 -0.13
CA ARG A 49 4.45 9.58 0.20
C ARG A 49 3.65 8.37 0.66
N VAL A 50 3.76 7.27 -0.06
CA VAL A 50 2.97 6.06 0.18
C VAL A 50 3.90 4.87 0.37
N MET A 51 3.78 4.20 1.50
CA MET A 51 4.41 2.91 1.75
C MET A 51 3.34 1.87 2.03
N MET A 52 3.36 0.79 1.27
CA MET A 52 2.43 -0.32 1.44
C MET A 52 3.16 -1.53 1.99
N PHE A 53 2.46 -2.31 2.81
CA PHE A 53 2.99 -3.54 3.37
C PHE A 53 1.98 -4.66 3.19
N ALA A 54 2.48 -5.85 2.93
CA ALA A 54 1.70 -7.08 2.95
C ALA A 54 2.58 -8.22 3.45
N GLY A 55 1.95 -9.28 3.96
CA GLY A 55 2.67 -10.49 4.37
C GLY A 55 2.83 -11.47 3.21
N SER A 56 3.89 -12.25 3.23
CA SER A 56 4.16 -13.23 2.16
C SER A 56 3.10 -14.33 2.05
N PHE A 57 2.36 -14.58 3.13
CA PHE A 57 1.26 -15.55 3.12
C PHE A 57 -0.09 -14.95 2.69
N GLU A 58 -0.18 -13.67 2.45
CA GLU A 58 -1.42 -13.02 2.03
C GLU A 58 -1.67 -13.15 0.53
N THR A 59 -1.39 -14.31 0.01
CA THR A 59 -1.62 -14.72 -1.38
C THR A 59 -2.06 -16.17 -1.42
N THR A 60 -2.50 -16.66 -2.56
CA THR A 60 -2.90 -18.07 -2.71
C THR A 60 -1.67 -18.97 -2.66
N GLY A 61 -1.83 -20.13 -2.03
CA GLY A 61 -0.73 -21.10 -1.91
C GLY A 61 -1.18 -22.35 -1.19
N ASN A 62 -0.21 -23.28 -0.99
CA ASN A 62 -0.43 -24.53 -0.28
C ASN A 62 -0.10 -24.35 1.20
N GLY A 63 -1.07 -24.62 2.06
CA GLY A 63 -0.90 -24.51 3.50
C GLY A 63 -2.00 -23.66 4.15
N GLU A 64 -2.14 -23.82 5.46
CA GLU A 64 -3.24 -23.18 6.20
C GLU A 64 -3.11 -21.67 6.32
N ARG A 65 -1.89 -21.15 6.29
CA ARG A 65 -1.63 -19.71 6.43
C ARG A 65 -1.89 -18.95 5.15
N TYR A 66 -1.90 -19.62 3.99
CA TYR A 66 -2.16 -18.97 2.71
C TYR A 66 -3.65 -18.69 2.51
N TYR A 67 -3.93 -17.66 1.76
CA TYR A 67 -5.30 -17.37 1.33
C TYR A 67 -5.79 -18.43 0.33
N LYS A 68 -7.11 -18.59 0.26
CA LYS A 68 -7.73 -19.56 -0.65
C LYS A 68 -8.07 -18.93 -2.00
N GLU A 69 -8.51 -17.68 -2.01
CA GLU A 69 -9.09 -17.06 -3.20
C GLU A 69 -8.52 -15.69 -3.53
N THR A 70 -8.00 -14.95 -2.54
CA THR A 70 -7.53 -13.58 -2.75
C THR A 70 -6.02 -13.52 -2.82
N ASP A 71 -5.52 -12.62 -3.66
CA ASP A 71 -4.09 -12.35 -3.82
C ASP A 71 -3.80 -10.91 -3.39
N LEU A 72 -3.85 -10.67 -2.08
CA LEU A 72 -3.64 -9.33 -1.53
C LEU A 72 -2.23 -8.82 -1.84
N THR A 73 -1.24 -9.68 -1.69
CA THR A 73 0.15 -9.36 -2.00
C THR A 73 0.33 -8.96 -3.45
N GLY A 74 -0.24 -9.72 -4.37
CA GLY A 74 -0.22 -9.39 -5.79
C GLY A 74 -0.95 -8.10 -6.11
N ASP A 75 -2.09 -7.86 -5.45
CA ASP A 75 -2.85 -6.62 -5.64
C ASP A 75 -2.05 -5.39 -5.19
N VAL A 76 -1.30 -5.49 -4.10
CA VAL A 76 -0.41 -4.41 -3.65
C VAL A 76 0.63 -4.07 -4.70
N LEU A 77 1.27 -5.09 -5.26
CA LEU A 77 2.29 -4.90 -6.30
C LEU A 77 1.68 -4.32 -7.58
N ARG A 78 0.51 -4.79 -7.98
CA ARG A 78 -0.19 -4.26 -9.16
C ARG A 78 -0.60 -2.80 -8.98
N PHE A 79 -1.09 -2.43 -7.81
CA PHE A 79 -1.47 -1.05 -7.50
C PHE A 79 -0.26 -0.12 -7.52
N GLU A 80 0.87 -0.56 -6.92
CA GLU A 80 2.12 0.20 -6.99
C GLU A 80 2.56 0.44 -8.43
N ASN A 81 2.59 -0.63 -9.24
CA ASN A 81 3.01 -0.53 -10.64
C ASN A 81 2.07 0.38 -11.44
N LEU A 82 0.77 0.27 -11.21
CA LEU A 82 -0.23 1.11 -11.89
C LEU A 82 0.01 2.58 -11.61
N LEU A 83 0.19 2.97 -10.35
CA LEU A 83 0.46 4.36 -10.00
C LEU A 83 1.80 4.84 -10.56
N LYS A 84 2.81 3.99 -10.60
CA LYS A 84 4.11 4.33 -11.22
C LYS A 84 3.99 4.60 -12.72
N THR A 85 3.09 3.92 -13.42
CA THR A 85 2.86 4.17 -14.86
C THR A 85 2.28 5.56 -15.15
N ARG A 86 1.68 6.21 -14.15
CA ARG A 86 1.11 7.53 -14.32
C ARG A 86 2.15 8.64 -14.34
N ASN A 87 3.38 8.37 -13.90
CA ASN A 87 4.51 9.31 -13.89
C ASN A 87 4.21 10.61 -13.13
N TYR A 88 3.55 10.50 -11.97
CA TYR A 88 3.31 11.64 -11.10
C TYR A 88 4.63 12.12 -10.49
N PRO A 89 5.10 13.35 -10.79
CA PRO A 89 6.44 13.78 -10.35
C PRO A 89 6.58 13.91 -8.84
N SER A 90 5.49 14.15 -8.11
CA SER A 90 5.54 14.36 -6.66
C SER A 90 5.12 13.15 -5.85
N LEU A 91 4.89 12.00 -6.51
CA LEU A 91 4.51 10.77 -5.82
C LEU A 91 5.75 9.93 -5.50
N PHE A 92 5.90 9.60 -4.23
CA PHE A 92 6.73 8.48 -3.81
C PHE A 92 5.79 7.33 -3.43
N ILE A 93 5.95 6.18 -4.06
CA ILE A 93 5.21 4.97 -3.71
C ILE A 93 6.13 3.77 -3.73
N SER A 94 6.06 2.97 -2.69
CA SER A 94 6.81 1.72 -2.58
C SER A 94 6.00 0.70 -1.78
N SER A 95 6.41 -0.54 -1.86
CA SER A 95 5.81 -1.61 -1.08
C SER A 95 6.87 -2.56 -0.55
N LYS A 96 6.55 -3.24 0.55
CA LYS A 96 7.37 -4.30 1.12
C LYS A 96 6.50 -5.50 1.43
N ILE A 97 6.92 -6.65 0.93
CA ILE A 97 6.31 -7.93 1.27
C ILE A 97 7.13 -8.52 2.41
N LEU A 98 6.51 -8.67 3.58
CA LEU A 98 7.18 -9.13 4.78
C LEU A 98 7.16 -10.65 4.82
N SER A 99 8.36 -11.25 4.84
CA SER A 99 8.54 -12.69 4.84
C SER A 99 7.92 -13.33 6.07
N ASP A 100 7.26 -14.46 5.88
CA ASP A 100 6.67 -15.30 6.93
C ASP A 100 5.56 -14.63 7.74
N GLU A 101 4.99 -13.55 7.22
CA GLU A 101 3.85 -12.89 7.85
C GLU A 101 2.55 -13.23 7.13
N ASP A 102 1.50 -13.42 7.91
CA ASP A 102 0.13 -13.54 7.42
C ASP A 102 -0.69 -12.33 7.89
N HIS A 103 -1.99 -12.36 7.63
CA HIS A 103 -2.86 -11.23 7.98
C HIS A 103 -2.88 -10.90 9.48
N PHE A 104 -2.68 -11.89 10.33
CA PHE A 104 -2.69 -11.69 11.79
C PHE A 104 -1.33 -11.24 12.33
N THR A 105 -0.25 -11.73 11.74
CA THR A 105 1.10 -11.46 12.26
C THR A 105 1.75 -10.22 11.66
N VAL A 106 1.28 -9.77 10.50
CA VAL A 106 1.90 -8.67 9.75
C VAL A 106 1.79 -7.31 10.47
N PHE A 107 0.75 -7.10 11.27
CA PHE A 107 0.43 -5.78 11.79
C PHE A 107 1.54 -5.18 12.68
N PRO A 108 2.09 -5.88 13.69
CA PRO A 108 3.17 -5.31 14.50
C PRO A 108 4.39 -4.93 13.67
N SER A 109 4.77 -5.78 12.71
CA SER A 109 5.93 -5.55 11.84
C SER A 109 5.72 -4.36 10.93
N LEU A 110 4.56 -4.27 10.28
CA LEU A 110 4.28 -3.13 9.39
C LEU A 110 4.15 -1.82 10.16
N LEU A 111 3.63 -1.86 11.37
CA LEU A 111 3.49 -0.66 12.19
C LEU A 111 4.85 -0.07 12.55
N SER A 112 5.76 -0.89 13.08
CA SER A 112 7.09 -0.42 13.46
C SER A 112 7.90 0.05 12.24
N ARG A 113 7.90 -0.72 11.16
CA ARG A 113 8.61 -0.35 9.93
C ARG A 113 8.01 0.89 9.28
N GLY A 114 6.70 0.98 9.25
CA GLY A 114 5.99 2.12 8.69
C GLY A 114 6.25 3.41 9.46
N LEU A 115 6.24 3.35 10.79
CA LEU A 115 6.53 4.51 11.63
C LEU A 115 7.98 4.98 11.48
N ILE A 116 8.93 4.06 11.44
CA ILE A 116 10.34 4.41 11.21
C ILE A 116 10.50 5.13 9.86
N TRP A 117 9.82 4.64 8.83
CA TRP A 117 9.86 5.26 7.51
C TRP A 117 9.16 6.63 7.48
N ALA A 118 7.99 6.73 8.12
CA ALA A 118 7.16 7.94 8.05
C ALA A 118 7.71 9.08 8.91
N LEU A 119 8.42 8.76 9.99
CA LEU A 119 8.90 9.71 10.99
C LEU A 119 10.44 9.72 11.02
N PRO A 120 11.10 10.21 9.96
CA PRO A 120 12.55 10.28 9.93
C PRO A 120 13.07 11.21 11.03
N GLY A 121 14.19 10.83 11.66
CA GLY A 121 14.75 11.56 12.79
C GLY A 121 14.52 10.88 14.14
N PHE A 122 13.70 9.85 14.19
CA PHE A 122 13.48 9.06 15.41
C PHE A 122 14.36 7.81 15.38
N GLY A 123 15.34 7.77 16.28
CA GLY A 123 16.16 6.59 16.49
C GLY A 123 17.32 6.42 15.51
N PRO A 124 18.11 5.36 15.70
CA PRO A 124 19.34 5.14 14.96
C PRO A 124 19.17 4.69 13.51
N TYR A 125 17.93 4.44 13.09
CA TYR A 125 17.63 3.90 11.76
C TYR A 125 17.29 4.96 10.71
N THR A 126 17.46 6.23 11.06
CA THR A 126 17.04 7.34 10.20
C THR A 126 18.16 7.88 9.32
N SER A 127 19.39 7.42 9.52
CA SER A 127 20.59 7.90 8.84
C SER A 127 20.97 7.04 7.63
N GLY A 128 20.05 6.25 7.15
CA GLY A 128 20.32 5.39 6.01
C GLY A 128 19.60 5.80 4.77
#